data_7735f0e11d804a26cdb66ef4f0fb4dd2
#
_entry.id   7735f0e11d804a26cdb66ef4f0fb4dd2
#
_cell.length_a   1.000
_cell.length_b   1.000
_cell.length_c   1.000
_cell.angle_alpha   90.00
_cell.angle_beta   90.00
_cell.angle_gamma   90.00
#
_symmetry.space_group_name_H-M   'P 1'
#
loop_
_entity.id
_entity.type
_entity.pdbx_description
1 polymer ?
#
loop_
_entity_poly.entity_id
_entity_poly.type
_entity_poly.pdbx_seq_one_letter_code
_entity_poly.pdbx_strand_id
1 'polypeptide(L)'
;MAIFSMILSLLCGVSLFLFGMSLMGDGLKLAAGNKLEAFLYKMTNTPLKGVALGTGVTSVIQSSSATTVMVIGFVNSGMMKLKQAIGIIMGANIGTSITGWILCLSYIEGSNGIASILSTATISAVVAVVGIIFRMFCKRTLHKNIGNIMLGFAILMTGMQMMSGAVSPLRESPVFIKMLTMFSNPIAGILVGIAFTAVLQSASATVGVLQALSVTGILTFASAFPIVLGIGVGAACPVLISAVGANKNGKRTALVYLINDLFGLILWSVVFYTANAIVHFTFMDMTMTPVAIALLNTVFRVATVIVLFPFIPKVEKLVCWLVKDNQEDLEDEADFDLLEERLLNYPALAIAQCHRVMNGMSKKLRKNVNRAMNLLNDYQQDKYDKVQRKEDLIDKYESRLGEYLIQLTKREMNTAQTRQASLYLHTINDFERIGDHASYIAHMSNEMHDNHTNFSQEAWDELNVVMEAVREAINITCNAFMKDDKEMAQRVAPLGAVITGLCDVLKMRHAERLSQGKCGLEEGTVFSDILNSFCRIATHCASAMVALMKSGETGSDLHIHDSKIYPTNSADYYQYFREYGQKYDIGNQEGHMLSMEPEEVE
;
A
#
# COMPACT_ATOMS: atom_id res chain seq x y z
N MET A 1 -36.35 16.26 -31.73
CA MET A 1 -36.55 14.88 -31.24
C MET A 1 -35.43 13.94 -31.67
N ALA A 2 -35.11 13.78 -32.98
CA ALA A 2 -34.07 12.84 -33.44
C ALA A 2 -32.68 13.09 -32.87
N ILE A 3 -32.18 14.33 -32.81
CA ILE A 3 -30.88 14.69 -32.26
C ILE A 3 -30.80 14.38 -30.74
N PHE A 4 -31.88 14.69 -30.01
CA PHE A 4 -31.95 14.40 -28.57
C PHE A 4 -31.92 12.89 -28.30
N SER A 5 -32.68 12.10 -29.03
CA SER A 5 -32.68 10.64 -28.92
C SER A 5 -31.31 10.04 -29.26
N MET A 6 -30.63 10.58 -30.26
CA MET A 6 -29.26 10.17 -30.64
C MET A 6 -28.22 10.48 -29.55
N ILE A 7 -28.26 11.69 -28.98
CA ILE A 7 -27.37 12.08 -27.88
C ILE A 7 -27.64 11.16 -26.67
N LEU A 8 -28.88 10.91 -26.33
CA LEU A 8 -29.25 10.03 -25.23
C LEU A 8 -28.76 8.58 -25.46
N SER A 9 -28.93 8.08 -26.69
CA SER A 9 -28.45 6.75 -27.08
C SER A 9 -26.90 6.65 -27.01
N LEU A 10 -26.19 7.70 -27.44
CA LEU A 10 -24.76 7.78 -27.33
C LEU A 10 -24.30 7.78 -25.87
N LEU A 11 -24.90 8.61 -25.02
CA LEU A 11 -24.60 8.66 -23.58
C LEU A 11 -24.93 7.35 -22.88
N CYS A 12 -26.01 6.68 -23.24
CA CYS A 12 -26.34 5.34 -22.74
C CYS A 12 -25.28 4.31 -23.15
N GLY A 13 -24.87 4.34 -24.42
CA GLY A 13 -23.79 3.48 -24.93
C GLY A 13 -22.48 3.70 -24.20
N VAL A 14 -22.07 4.95 -23.98
CA VAL A 14 -20.89 5.31 -23.19
C VAL A 14 -21.01 4.81 -21.73
N SER A 15 -22.17 4.98 -21.12
CA SER A 15 -22.41 4.54 -19.73
C SER A 15 -22.30 3.01 -19.60
N LEU A 16 -22.92 2.26 -20.51
CA LEU A 16 -22.82 0.79 -20.54
C LEU A 16 -21.38 0.34 -20.81
N PHE A 17 -20.70 0.99 -21.73
CA PHE A 17 -19.31 0.73 -22.05
C PHE A 17 -18.40 0.90 -20.81
N LEU A 18 -18.52 2.05 -20.12
CA LEU A 18 -17.75 2.34 -18.91
C LEU A 18 -18.07 1.36 -17.78
N PHE A 19 -19.34 1.04 -17.57
CA PHE A 19 -19.76 0.07 -16.57
C PHE A 19 -19.25 -1.33 -16.88
N GLY A 20 -19.36 -1.79 -18.14
CA GLY A 20 -18.83 -3.07 -18.58
C GLY A 20 -17.32 -3.18 -18.41
N MET A 21 -16.59 -2.11 -18.73
CA MET A 21 -15.15 -2.02 -18.54
C MET A 21 -14.76 -2.08 -17.05
N SER A 22 -15.49 -1.36 -16.18
CA SER A 22 -15.26 -1.41 -14.72
C SER A 22 -15.53 -2.80 -14.17
N LEU A 23 -16.67 -3.41 -14.50
CA LEU A 23 -17.05 -4.75 -14.03
C LEU A 23 -16.05 -5.83 -14.49
N MET A 24 -15.58 -5.74 -15.73
CA MET A 24 -14.55 -6.65 -16.26
C MET A 24 -13.22 -6.45 -15.56
N GLY A 25 -12.79 -5.20 -15.36
CA GLY A 25 -11.54 -4.84 -14.68
C GLY A 25 -11.52 -5.28 -13.22
N ASP A 26 -12.61 -5.04 -12.49
CA ASP A 26 -12.75 -5.47 -11.09
C ASP A 26 -12.75 -7.00 -10.99
N GLY A 27 -13.46 -7.69 -11.89
CA GLY A 27 -13.44 -9.15 -11.97
C GLY A 27 -12.05 -9.71 -12.21
N LEU A 28 -11.28 -9.11 -13.13
CA LEU A 28 -9.89 -9.48 -13.42
C LEU A 28 -8.98 -9.22 -12.22
N LYS A 29 -9.11 -8.07 -11.56
CA LYS A 29 -8.35 -7.72 -10.36
C LYS A 29 -8.61 -8.72 -9.23
N LEU A 30 -9.87 -9.04 -8.95
CA LEU A 30 -10.25 -10.00 -7.92
C LEU A 30 -9.84 -11.44 -8.26
N ALA A 31 -9.88 -11.83 -9.53
CA ALA A 31 -9.45 -13.15 -9.99
C ALA A 31 -7.93 -13.31 -9.90
N ALA A 32 -7.16 -12.26 -10.21
CA ALA A 32 -5.70 -12.25 -10.09
C ALA A 32 -5.25 -12.24 -8.61
N GLY A 33 -6.06 -11.67 -7.72
CA GLY A 33 -5.85 -11.63 -6.28
C GLY A 33 -4.55 -10.95 -5.86
N ASN A 34 -4.11 -11.19 -4.63
CA ASN A 34 -2.90 -10.60 -4.04
C ASN A 34 -1.59 -11.04 -4.73
N LYS A 35 -1.65 -12.03 -5.62
CA LYS A 35 -0.47 -12.48 -6.37
C LYS A 35 0.08 -11.38 -7.27
N LEU A 36 -0.80 -10.53 -7.79
CA LEU A 36 -0.42 -9.43 -8.68
C LEU A 36 0.40 -8.36 -7.94
N GLU A 37 -0.02 -8.00 -6.73
CA GLU A 37 0.68 -7.04 -5.86
C GLU A 37 2.05 -7.59 -5.41
N ALA A 38 2.07 -8.85 -4.98
CA ALA A 38 3.30 -9.55 -4.59
C ALA A 38 4.27 -9.71 -5.78
N PHE A 39 3.74 -9.87 -7.00
CA PHE A 39 4.53 -10.01 -8.21
C PHE A 39 5.17 -8.67 -8.61
N LEU A 40 4.43 -7.57 -8.50
CA LEU A 40 4.95 -6.21 -8.69
C LEU A 40 6.12 -5.92 -7.73
N TYR A 41 5.99 -6.32 -6.48
CA TYR A 41 7.02 -6.08 -5.48
C TYR A 41 8.29 -6.92 -5.69
N LYS A 42 8.16 -8.22 -5.98
CA LYS A 42 9.30 -9.16 -6.03
C LYS A 42 10.14 -9.10 -7.31
N MET A 43 9.59 -8.65 -8.44
CA MET A 43 10.24 -8.81 -9.75
C MET A 43 10.82 -7.53 -10.37
N THR A 44 10.86 -6.41 -9.66
CA THR A 44 11.24 -5.09 -10.22
C THR A 44 12.72 -4.73 -10.09
N ASN A 45 13.62 -5.71 -10.11
CA ASN A 45 15.06 -5.44 -9.91
C ASN A 45 15.71 -4.59 -11.01
N THR A 46 15.12 -4.49 -12.20
CA THR A 46 15.63 -3.67 -13.32
C THR A 46 14.50 -2.91 -14.00
N PRO A 47 14.76 -1.70 -14.56
CA PRO A 47 13.73 -0.93 -15.27
C PRO A 47 13.06 -1.69 -16.42
N LEU A 48 13.80 -2.53 -17.16
CA LEU A 48 13.26 -3.33 -18.26
C LEU A 48 12.23 -4.36 -17.76
N LYS A 49 12.54 -5.05 -16.66
CA LYS A 49 11.56 -5.94 -16.00
C LYS A 49 10.35 -5.15 -15.52
N GLY A 50 10.57 -3.91 -15.04
CA GLY A 50 9.51 -3.00 -14.67
C GLY A 50 8.58 -2.71 -15.85
N VAL A 51 9.10 -2.40 -17.03
CA VAL A 51 8.29 -2.16 -18.25
C VAL A 51 7.47 -3.40 -18.62
N ALA A 52 8.09 -4.58 -18.67
CA ALA A 52 7.37 -5.82 -18.99
C ALA A 52 6.26 -6.11 -17.95
N LEU A 53 6.58 -5.93 -16.68
CA LEU A 53 5.65 -6.15 -15.58
C LEU A 53 4.49 -5.14 -15.58
N GLY A 54 4.80 -3.86 -15.76
CA GLY A 54 3.79 -2.80 -15.87
C GLY A 54 2.85 -3.03 -17.05
N THR A 55 3.38 -3.47 -18.19
CA THR A 55 2.58 -3.87 -19.36
C THR A 55 1.64 -5.02 -19.02
N GLY A 56 2.16 -6.11 -18.45
CA GLY A 56 1.36 -7.29 -18.10
C GLY A 56 0.28 -6.98 -17.04
N VAL A 57 0.66 -6.28 -15.96
CA VAL A 57 -0.27 -5.91 -14.89
C VAL A 57 -1.39 -5.02 -15.42
N THR A 58 -1.05 -3.98 -16.17
CA THR A 58 -2.07 -3.07 -16.72
C THR A 58 -2.96 -3.75 -17.74
N SER A 59 -2.43 -4.68 -18.55
CA SER A 59 -3.24 -5.48 -19.47
C SER A 59 -4.27 -6.35 -18.74
N VAL A 60 -3.91 -6.87 -17.57
CA VAL A 60 -4.81 -7.66 -16.72
C VAL A 60 -5.81 -6.75 -15.98
N ILE A 61 -5.32 -5.69 -15.31
CA ILE A 61 -6.18 -4.78 -14.53
C ILE A 61 -7.06 -3.91 -15.45
N GLN A 62 -6.68 -3.71 -16.71
CA GLN A 62 -7.34 -2.82 -17.69
C GLN A 62 -7.36 -1.34 -17.23
N SER A 63 -6.47 -0.95 -16.31
CA SER A 63 -6.39 0.41 -15.78
C SER A 63 -4.95 0.81 -15.47
N SER A 64 -4.39 1.71 -16.28
CA SER A 64 -3.06 2.28 -16.04
C SER A 64 -3.04 3.21 -14.83
N SER A 65 -4.15 3.91 -14.58
CA SER A 65 -4.28 4.76 -13.40
C SER A 65 -4.24 3.94 -12.11
N ALA A 66 -4.98 2.82 -12.05
CA ALA A 66 -4.96 1.92 -10.88
C ALA A 66 -3.56 1.32 -10.66
N THR A 67 -2.90 0.85 -11.73
CA THR A 67 -1.51 0.34 -11.67
C THR A 67 -0.56 1.43 -11.15
N THR A 68 -0.70 2.68 -11.64
CA THR A 68 0.17 3.78 -11.22
C THR A 68 -0.08 4.19 -9.76
N VAL A 69 -1.33 4.23 -9.30
CA VAL A 69 -1.67 4.50 -7.89
C VAL A 69 -1.05 3.45 -6.96
N MET A 70 -1.10 2.18 -7.37
CA MET A 70 -0.45 1.09 -6.64
C MET A 70 1.07 1.30 -6.56
N VAL A 71 1.70 1.68 -7.68
CA VAL A 71 3.14 2.01 -7.73
C VAL A 71 3.47 3.24 -6.88
N ILE A 72 2.62 4.27 -6.88
CA ILE A 72 2.76 5.43 -5.98
C ILE A 72 2.81 4.95 -4.53
N GLY A 73 1.92 4.04 -4.13
CA GLY A 73 1.92 3.45 -2.80
C GLY A 73 3.22 2.71 -2.47
N PHE A 74 3.73 1.86 -3.38
CA PHE A 74 5.00 1.15 -3.17
C PHE A 74 6.20 2.09 -3.03
N VAL A 75 6.26 3.16 -3.81
CA VAL A 75 7.33 4.16 -3.70
C VAL A 75 7.19 4.97 -2.40
N ASN A 76 5.96 5.31 -2.04
CA ASN A 76 5.62 6.05 -0.83
C ASN A 76 6.00 5.27 0.43
N SER A 77 5.70 3.97 0.45
CA SER A 77 6.10 3.06 1.54
C SER A 77 7.59 2.72 1.54
N GLY A 78 8.36 3.19 0.53
CA GLY A 78 9.79 2.86 0.36
C GLY A 78 10.06 1.39 0.03
N MET A 79 9.03 0.63 -0.32
CA MET A 79 9.15 -0.75 -0.81
C MET A 79 9.76 -0.79 -2.22
N MET A 80 9.64 0.31 -2.97
CA MET A 80 10.13 0.43 -4.35
C MET A 80 10.91 1.73 -4.54
N LYS A 81 12.01 1.65 -5.27
CA LYS A 81 12.77 2.85 -5.66
C LYS A 81 12.07 3.57 -6.82
N LEU A 82 12.15 4.91 -6.84
CA LEU A 82 11.56 5.73 -7.90
C LEU A 82 11.99 5.29 -9.31
N LYS A 83 13.25 4.91 -9.51
CA LYS A 83 13.78 4.40 -10.78
C LYS A 83 13.07 3.13 -11.28
N GLN A 84 12.67 2.24 -10.36
CA GLN A 84 11.91 1.03 -10.69
C GLN A 84 10.47 1.38 -11.07
N ALA A 85 9.87 2.31 -10.33
CA ALA A 85 8.53 2.83 -10.60
C ALA A 85 8.41 3.44 -12.00
N ILE A 86 9.42 4.21 -12.44
CA ILE A 86 9.45 4.78 -13.81
C ILE A 86 9.27 3.68 -14.86
N GLY A 87 9.99 2.56 -14.73
CA GLY A 87 9.85 1.43 -15.66
C GLY A 87 8.43 0.84 -15.68
N ILE A 88 7.83 0.65 -14.51
CA ILE A 88 6.46 0.10 -14.42
C ILE A 88 5.44 1.06 -15.03
N ILE A 89 5.57 2.35 -14.79
CA ILE A 89 4.66 3.39 -15.34
C ILE A 89 4.77 3.43 -16.87
N MET A 90 5.97 3.37 -17.42
CA MET A 90 6.18 3.24 -18.86
C MET A 90 5.51 1.99 -19.42
N GLY A 91 5.65 0.85 -18.74
CA GLY A 91 4.98 -0.40 -19.11
C GLY A 91 3.46 -0.32 -19.00
N ALA A 92 2.93 0.31 -17.95
CA ALA A 92 1.50 0.52 -17.78
C ALA A 92 0.90 1.30 -18.95
N ASN A 93 1.65 2.25 -19.47
CA ASN A 93 1.25 3.02 -20.64
C ASN A 93 1.12 2.15 -21.91
N ILE A 94 2.06 1.20 -22.14
CA ILE A 94 1.95 0.21 -23.20
C ILE A 94 0.75 -0.72 -22.96
N GLY A 95 0.57 -1.22 -21.72
CA GLY A 95 -0.51 -2.14 -21.35
C GLY A 95 -1.91 -1.59 -21.64
N THR A 96 -2.10 -0.28 -21.53
CA THR A 96 -3.36 0.39 -21.88
C THR A 96 -3.74 0.22 -23.36
N SER A 97 -2.78 0.08 -24.27
CA SER A 97 -3.06 -0.08 -25.69
C SER A 97 -3.72 -1.43 -26.02
N ILE A 98 -3.52 -2.45 -25.19
CA ILE A 98 -4.14 -3.79 -25.38
C ILE A 98 -5.67 -3.70 -25.29
N THR A 99 -6.21 -2.80 -24.48
CA THR A 99 -7.66 -2.56 -24.43
C THR A 99 -8.22 -2.19 -25.80
N GLY A 100 -7.53 -1.34 -26.56
CA GLY A 100 -7.94 -0.96 -27.91
C GLY A 100 -8.08 -2.16 -28.86
N TRP A 101 -7.23 -3.16 -28.71
CA TRP A 101 -7.32 -4.42 -29.49
C TRP A 101 -8.50 -5.28 -29.04
N ILE A 102 -8.79 -5.35 -27.74
CA ILE A 102 -9.99 -6.04 -27.22
C ILE A 102 -11.25 -5.38 -27.79
N LEU A 103 -11.26 -4.05 -27.85
CA LEU A 103 -12.40 -3.31 -28.41
C LEU A 103 -12.60 -3.56 -29.92
N CYS A 104 -11.54 -3.86 -30.67
CA CYS A 104 -11.65 -4.23 -32.08
C CYS A 104 -12.52 -5.49 -32.30
N LEU A 105 -12.63 -6.35 -31.28
CA LEU A 105 -13.52 -7.52 -31.36
C LEU A 105 -15.00 -7.09 -31.53
N SER A 106 -15.37 -5.86 -31.14
CA SER A 106 -16.73 -5.33 -31.33
C SER A 106 -17.13 -5.14 -32.80
N TYR A 107 -16.15 -5.10 -33.68
CA TYR A 107 -16.34 -4.79 -35.11
C TYR A 107 -16.15 -6.00 -36.02
N ILE A 108 -16.14 -7.21 -35.46
CA ILE A 108 -16.13 -8.45 -36.26
C ILE A 108 -17.56 -8.72 -36.75
N GLU A 109 -17.80 -8.38 -38.01
CA GLU A 109 -19.05 -8.69 -38.71
C GLU A 109 -18.96 -10.01 -39.46
N GLY A 110 -19.85 -10.95 -39.12
CA GLY A 110 -19.98 -12.20 -39.85
C GLY A 110 -21.06 -12.07 -40.93
N SER A 111 -20.69 -12.05 -42.20
CA SER A 111 -21.63 -11.78 -43.28
C SER A 111 -22.44 -13.00 -43.76
N ASN A 112 -22.03 -14.26 -43.59
CA ASN A 112 -22.79 -15.44 -44.05
C ASN A 112 -22.41 -16.73 -43.29
N GLY A 113 -23.39 -17.60 -43.01
CA GLY A 113 -23.20 -18.98 -42.55
C GLY A 113 -22.49 -19.10 -41.19
N ILE A 114 -21.40 -19.86 -41.13
CA ILE A 114 -20.60 -20.09 -39.91
C ILE A 114 -20.00 -18.78 -39.39
N ALA A 115 -19.74 -17.80 -40.26
CA ALA A 115 -19.22 -16.49 -39.86
C ALA A 115 -20.24 -15.67 -39.02
N SER A 116 -21.55 -15.88 -39.15
CA SER A 116 -22.55 -15.23 -38.31
C SER A 116 -22.53 -15.72 -36.86
N ILE A 117 -22.10 -16.98 -36.64
CA ILE A 117 -21.91 -17.54 -35.28
C ILE A 117 -20.73 -16.87 -34.57
N LEU A 118 -19.74 -16.42 -35.34
CA LEU A 118 -18.56 -15.71 -34.85
C LEU A 118 -18.77 -14.19 -34.76
N SER A 119 -19.98 -13.70 -35.05
CA SER A 119 -20.30 -12.26 -34.88
C SER A 119 -20.17 -11.83 -33.42
N THR A 120 -19.77 -10.60 -33.20
CA THR A 120 -19.62 -10.02 -31.86
C THR A 120 -20.91 -10.09 -31.05
N ALA A 121 -22.07 -9.91 -31.68
CA ALA A 121 -23.36 -10.01 -31.02
C ALA A 121 -23.62 -11.42 -30.47
N THR A 122 -23.34 -12.46 -31.27
CA THR A 122 -23.51 -13.85 -30.84
C THR A 122 -22.51 -14.24 -29.74
N ILE A 123 -21.24 -13.87 -29.90
CA ILE A 123 -20.20 -14.15 -28.90
C ILE A 123 -20.58 -13.44 -27.59
N SER A 124 -20.95 -12.17 -27.63
CA SER A 124 -21.35 -11.40 -26.43
C SER A 124 -22.55 -12.01 -25.73
N ALA A 125 -23.55 -12.48 -26.48
CA ALA A 125 -24.73 -13.13 -25.92
C ALA A 125 -24.37 -14.47 -25.22
N VAL A 126 -23.56 -15.31 -25.86
CA VAL A 126 -23.10 -16.57 -25.26
C VAL A 126 -22.27 -16.31 -24.01
N VAL A 127 -21.33 -15.36 -24.08
CA VAL A 127 -20.49 -14.96 -22.96
C VAL A 127 -21.35 -14.41 -21.81
N ALA A 128 -22.39 -13.62 -22.09
CA ALA A 128 -23.31 -13.11 -21.07
C ALA A 128 -24.05 -14.25 -20.37
N VAL A 129 -24.61 -15.22 -21.13
CA VAL A 129 -25.34 -16.36 -20.55
C VAL A 129 -24.42 -17.21 -19.67
N VAL A 130 -23.23 -17.54 -20.14
CA VAL A 130 -22.26 -18.30 -19.34
C VAL A 130 -21.81 -17.49 -18.13
N GLY A 131 -21.59 -16.20 -18.30
CA GLY A 131 -21.19 -15.29 -17.23
C GLY A 131 -22.21 -15.21 -16.10
N ILE A 132 -23.53 -15.10 -16.44
CA ILE A 132 -24.58 -15.08 -15.41
C ILE A 132 -24.69 -16.41 -14.67
N ILE A 133 -24.52 -17.54 -15.38
CA ILE A 133 -24.50 -18.87 -14.76
C ILE A 133 -23.34 -18.96 -13.75
N PHE A 134 -22.13 -18.53 -14.13
CA PHE A 134 -20.98 -18.55 -13.22
C PHE A 134 -21.19 -17.65 -12.01
N ARG A 135 -21.77 -16.45 -12.21
CA ARG A 135 -22.03 -15.50 -11.14
C ARG A 135 -23.10 -16.00 -10.14
N MET A 136 -24.20 -16.59 -10.64
CA MET A 136 -25.35 -16.94 -9.80
C MET A 136 -25.25 -18.34 -9.20
N PHE A 137 -24.77 -19.32 -9.95
CA PHE A 137 -24.83 -20.73 -9.54
C PHE A 137 -23.52 -21.28 -9.00
N CYS A 138 -22.37 -20.67 -9.27
CA CYS A 138 -21.10 -21.14 -8.73
C CYS A 138 -20.88 -20.63 -7.30
N LYS A 139 -20.44 -21.53 -6.40
CA LYS A 139 -20.17 -21.18 -5.00
C LYS A 139 -18.78 -20.58 -4.80
N ARG A 140 -17.79 -20.96 -5.61
CA ARG A 140 -16.39 -20.51 -5.46
C ARG A 140 -16.23 -19.06 -5.95
N THR A 141 -15.58 -18.22 -5.13
CA THR A 141 -15.32 -16.80 -5.41
C THR A 141 -14.63 -16.58 -6.77
N LEU A 142 -13.65 -17.44 -7.12
CA LEU A 142 -12.95 -17.34 -8.41
C LEU A 142 -13.92 -17.47 -9.60
N HIS A 143 -14.86 -18.43 -9.55
CA HIS A 143 -15.85 -18.60 -10.64
C HIS A 143 -16.82 -17.43 -10.72
N LYS A 144 -17.20 -16.85 -9.56
CA LYS A 144 -18.03 -15.62 -9.54
C LYS A 144 -17.29 -14.44 -10.20
N ASN A 145 -16.00 -14.30 -9.93
CA ASN A 145 -15.16 -13.26 -10.53
C ASN A 145 -15.01 -13.47 -12.05
N ILE A 146 -14.83 -14.72 -12.51
CA ILE A 146 -14.85 -15.06 -13.94
C ILE A 146 -16.20 -14.70 -14.55
N GLY A 147 -17.31 -14.98 -13.85
CA GLY A 147 -18.65 -14.55 -14.26
C GLY A 147 -18.76 -13.03 -14.43
N ASN A 148 -18.19 -12.24 -13.51
CA ASN A 148 -18.14 -10.79 -13.62
C ASN A 148 -17.31 -10.32 -14.83
N ILE A 149 -16.17 -10.96 -15.12
CA ILE A 149 -15.36 -10.66 -16.30
C ILE A 149 -16.19 -10.88 -17.57
N MET A 150 -16.86 -12.01 -17.66
CA MET A 150 -17.69 -12.37 -18.83
C MET A 150 -18.87 -11.42 -19.01
N LEU A 151 -19.58 -11.10 -17.94
CA LEU A 151 -20.67 -10.13 -17.96
C LEU A 151 -20.17 -8.73 -18.32
N GLY A 152 -19.07 -8.29 -17.73
CA GLY A 152 -18.42 -7.02 -18.04
C GLY A 152 -18.05 -6.90 -19.50
N PHE A 153 -17.47 -7.96 -20.08
CA PHE A 153 -17.17 -8.03 -21.52
C PHE A 153 -18.42 -7.91 -22.38
N ALA A 154 -19.47 -8.64 -22.07
CA ALA A 154 -20.72 -8.59 -22.85
C ALA A 154 -21.41 -7.20 -22.78
N ILE A 155 -21.46 -6.58 -21.61
CA ILE A 155 -22.01 -5.23 -21.42
C ILE A 155 -21.16 -4.19 -22.17
N LEU A 156 -19.83 -4.30 -22.10
CA LEU A 156 -18.90 -3.44 -22.82
C LEU A 156 -19.13 -3.51 -24.34
N MET A 157 -19.26 -4.72 -24.89
CA MET A 157 -19.52 -4.94 -26.31
C MET A 157 -20.89 -4.36 -26.72
N THR A 158 -21.92 -4.50 -25.88
CA THR A 158 -23.23 -3.90 -26.12
C THR A 158 -23.15 -2.37 -26.13
N GLY A 159 -22.41 -1.77 -25.17
CA GLY A 159 -22.15 -0.33 -25.12
C GLY A 159 -21.46 0.18 -26.40
N MET A 160 -20.44 -0.55 -26.89
CA MET A 160 -19.76 -0.22 -28.15
C MET A 160 -20.70 -0.24 -29.35
N GLN A 161 -21.55 -1.27 -29.47
CA GLN A 161 -22.53 -1.35 -30.54
C GLN A 161 -23.55 -0.22 -30.48
N MET A 162 -24.03 0.13 -29.28
CA MET A 162 -24.94 1.28 -29.10
C MET A 162 -24.28 2.60 -29.49
N MET A 163 -23.01 2.84 -29.11
CA MET A 163 -22.26 4.03 -29.54
C MET A 163 -22.15 4.08 -31.06
N SER A 164 -21.71 3.01 -31.68
CA SER A 164 -21.56 2.94 -33.15
C SER A 164 -22.88 3.15 -33.88
N GLY A 165 -23.98 2.56 -33.39
CA GLY A 165 -25.30 2.75 -33.93
C GLY A 165 -25.80 4.19 -33.77
N ALA A 166 -25.53 4.81 -32.63
CA ALA A 166 -25.95 6.21 -32.37
C ALA A 166 -25.20 7.21 -33.27
N VAL A 167 -23.91 6.98 -33.61
CA VAL A 167 -23.14 7.91 -34.44
C VAL A 167 -23.27 7.63 -35.95
N SER A 168 -23.75 6.46 -36.35
CA SER A 168 -23.88 6.08 -37.75
C SER A 168 -24.69 7.08 -38.59
N PRO A 169 -25.84 7.62 -38.12
CA PRO A 169 -26.62 8.62 -38.87
C PRO A 169 -25.89 9.96 -39.07
N LEU A 170 -24.85 10.24 -38.26
CA LEU A 170 -24.08 11.48 -38.37
C LEU A 170 -23.20 11.52 -39.60
N ARG A 171 -23.00 10.39 -40.26
CA ARG A 171 -22.19 10.29 -41.49
C ARG A 171 -22.60 11.24 -42.58
N GLU A 172 -23.91 11.55 -42.66
CA GLU A 172 -24.46 12.44 -43.67
C GLU A 172 -24.68 13.89 -43.18
N SER A 173 -24.34 14.19 -41.91
CA SER A 173 -24.52 15.52 -41.33
C SER A 173 -23.37 16.47 -41.70
N PRO A 174 -23.64 17.54 -42.46
CA PRO A 174 -22.59 18.52 -42.83
C PRO A 174 -21.98 19.22 -41.63
N VAL A 175 -22.77 19.44 -40.57
CA VAL A 175 -22.29 20.07 -39.32
C VAL A 175 -21.30 19.17 -38.60
N PHE A 176 -21.58 17.85 -38.56
CA PHE A 176 -20.72 16.88 -37.92
C PHE A 176 -19.41 16.68 -38.70
N ILE A 177 -19.48 16.62 -40.03
CA ILE A 177 -18.30 16.57 -40.92
C ILE A 177 -17.44 17.79 -40.68
N LYS A 178 -18.02 18.99 -40.66
CA LYS A 178 -17.28 20.25 -40.39
C LYS A 178 -16.63 20.24 -39.01
N MET A 179 -17.31 19.74 -38.00
CA MET A 179 -16.75 19.62 -36.63
C MET A 179 -15.56 18.66 -36.61
N LEU A 180 -15.67 17.48 -37.24
CA LEU A 180 -14.56 16.52 -37.30
C LEU A 180 -13.36 17.06 -38.09
N THR A 181 -13.59 17.84 -39.16
CA THR A 181 -12.52 18.45 -39.95
C THR A 181 -11.81 19.57 -39.17
N MET A 182 -12.46 20.25 -38.21
CA MET A 182 -11.79 21.18 -37.31
C MET A 182 -10.70 20.49 -36.46
N PHE A 183 -10.88 19.22 -36.12
CA PHE A 183 -9.91 18.45 -35.35
C PHE A 183 -8.68 18.01 -36.19
N SER A 184 -8.67 18.25 -37.51
CA SER A 184 -7.47 18.13 -38.34
C SER A 184 -6.44 19.21 -38.02
N ASN A 185 -6.84 20.31 -37.35
CA ASN A 185 -5.89 21.23 -36.76
C ASN A 185 -5.20 20.53 -35.56
N PRO A 186 -3.86 20.41 -35.59
CA PRO A 186 -3.12 19.67 -34.56
C PRO A 186 -3.42 20.12 -33.13
N ILE A 187 -3.48 21.43 -32.90
CA ILE A 187 -3.69 21.99 -31.57
C ILE A 187 -5.13 21.69 -31.09
N ALA A 188 -6.12 21.89 -31.96
CA ALA A 188 -7.51 21.61 -31.62
C ALA A 188 -7.76 20.12 -31.32
N GLY A 189 -7.21 19.23 -32.15
CA GLY A 189 -7.31 17.80 -31.96
C GLY A 189 -6.65 17.33 -30.65
N ILE A 190 -5.45 17.83 -30.34
CA ILE A 190 -4.74 17.52 -29.07
C ILE A 190 -5.56 17.99 -27.88
N LEU A 191 -6.05 19.24 -27.89
CA LEU A 191 -6.84 19.79 -26.77
C LEU A 191 -8.14 19.01 -26.55
N VAL A 192 -8.83 18.62 -27.63
CA VAL A 192 -10.03 17.76 -27.54
C VAL A 192 -9.68 16.41 -26.95
N GLY A 193 -8.60 15.77 -27.39
CA GLY A 193 -8.12 14.49 -26.83
C GLY A 193 -7.82 14.59 -25.33
N ILE A 194 -7.13 15.67 -24.90
CA ILE A 194 -6.84 15.94 -23.48
C ILE A 194 -8.13 16.14 -22.69
N ALA A 195 -8.98 17.08 -23.12
CA ALA A 195 -10.18 17.46 -22.38
C ALA A 195 -11.17 16.30 -22.26
N PHE A 196 -11.40 15.57 -23.34
CA PHE A 196 -12.33 14.45 -23.36
C PHE A 196 -11.84 13.29 -22.48
N THR A 197 -10.55 12.98 -22.55
CA THR A 197 -9.96 11.93 -21.70
C THR A 197 -9.93 12.34 -20.23
N ALA A 198 -9.67 13.61 -19.92
CA ALA A 198 -9.70 14.11 -18.55
C ALA A 198 -11.12 14.02 -17.94
N VAL A 199 -12.17 14.28 -18.74
CA VAL A 199 -13.56 14.14 -18.30
C VAL A 199 -13.93 12.67 -18.09
N LEU A 200 -13.60 11.79 -19.03
CA LEU A 200 -13.85 10.35 -18.94
C LEU A 200 -12.95 9.64 -17.91
N GLN A 201 -11.85 10.27 -17.53
CA GLN A 201 -10.82 9.71 -16.63
C GLN A 201 -10.26 8.35 -17.11
N SER A 202 -10.37 8.05 -18.39
CA SER A 202 -10.00 6.76 -18.98
C SER A 202 -9.51 6.91 -20.41
N ALA A 203 -8.23 6.60 -20.64
CA ALA A 203 -7.64 6.58 -21.97
C ALA A 203 -8.30 5.53 -22.88
N SER A 204 -8.53 4.32 -22.36
CA SER A 204 -9.17 3.24 -23.11
C SER A 204 -10.62 3.57 -23.48
N ALA A 205 -11.34 4.28 -22.62
CA ALA A 205 -12.70 4.75 -22.95
C ALA A 205 -12.69 5.75 -24.10
N THR A 206 -11.77 6.70 -24.09
CA THR A 206 -11.63 7.67 -25.19
C THR A 206 -11.24 6.99 -26.50
N VAL A 207 -10.30 6.02 -26.46
CA VAL A 207 -9.98 5.20 -27.64
C VAL A 207 -11.21 4.45 -28.16
N GLY A 208 -12.01 3.86 -27.29
CA GLY A 208 -13.26 3.18 -27.66
C GLY A 208 -14.25 4.10 -28.34
N VAL A 209 -14.46 5.32 -27.80
CA VAL A 209 -15.33 6.33 -28.46
C VAL A 209 -14.75 6.72 -29.83
N LEU A 210 -13.44 6.89 -29.95
CA LEU A 210 -12.80 7.22 -31.22
C LEU A 210 -12.95 6.08 -32.24
N GLN A 211 -12.86 4.81 -31.81
CA GLN A 211 -13.14 3.64 -32.64
C GLN A 211 -14.61 3.59 -33.08
N ALA A 212 -15.55 3.88 -32.17
CA ALA A 212 -16.96 3.97 -32.55
C ALA A 212 -17.23 5.07 -33.60
N LEU A 213 -16.59 6.24 -33.46
CA LEU A 213 -16.66 7.31 -34.46
C LEU A 213 -16.03 6.91 -35.80
N SER A 214 -14.99 6.09 -35.81
CA SER A 214 -14.32 5.68 -37.05
C SER A 214 -15.23 4.84 -37.97
N VAL A 215 -16.24 4.16 -37.41
CA VAL A 215 -17.22 3.38 -38.19
C VAL A 215 -18.05 4.29 -39.11
N THR A 216 -18.17 5.57 -38.82
CA THR A 216 -18.82 6.54 -39.71
C THR A 216 -18.14 6.69 -41.07
N GLY A 217 -16.84 6.31 -41.16
CA GLY A 217 -16.01 6.45 -42.37
C GLY A 217 -15.61 7.90 -42.68
N ILE A 218 -15.86 8.85 -41.77
CA ILE A 218 -15.50 10.28 -41.94
C ILE A 218 -14.19 10.62 -41.24
N LEU A 219 -13.85 9.88 -40.18
CA LEU A 219 -12.66 10.13 -39.38
C LEU A 219 -11.40 9.81 -40.18
N THR A 220 -10.63 10.83 -40.52
CA THR A 220 -9.36 10.68 -41.24
C THR A 220 -8.18 10.53 -40.27
N PHE A 221 -7.02 10.08 -40.79
CA PHE A 221 -5.78 10.04 -40.02
C PHE A 221 -5.42 11.44 -39.49
N ALA A 222 -5.58 12.47 -40.31
CA ALA A 222 -5.31 13.85 -39.95
C ALA A 222 -6.09 14.30 -38.70
N SER A 223 -7.34 13.83 -38.52
CA SER A 223 -8.16 14.16 -37.35
C SER A 223 -7.90 13.21 -36.17
N ALA A 224 -7.65 11.93 -36.41
CA ALA A 224 -7.46 10.92 -35.36
C ALA A 224 -6.11 11.06 -34.66
N PHE A 225 -5.03 11.34 -35.40
CA PHE A 225 -3.68 11.38 -34.88
C PHE A 225 -3.49 12.41 -33.74
N PRO A 226 -3.87 13.69 -33.88
CA PRO A 226 -3.70 14.66 -32.80
C PRO A 226 -4.59 14.33 -31.57
N ILE A 227 -5.79 13.75 -31.78
CA ILE A 227 -6.64 13.32 -30.67
C ILE A 227 -5.94 12.18 -29.89
N VAL A 228 -5.37 11.19 -30.58
CA VAL A 228 -4.64 10.08 -29.93
C VAL A 228 -3.45 10.58 -29.12
N LEU A 229 -2.72 11.58 -29.63
CA LEU A 229 -1.62 12.23 -28.89
C LEU A 229 -2.12 12.88 -27.58
N GLY A 230 -3.29 13.54 -27.62
CA GLY A 230 -3.91 14.19 -26.46
C GLY A 230 -4.41 13.21 -25.40
N ILE A 231 -4.86 12.00 -25.79
CA ILE A 231 -5.42 10.99 -24.90
C ILE A 231 -4.47 10.65 -23.74
N GLY A 232 -3.16 10.51 -24.01
CA GLY A 232 -2.16 10.18 -22.99
C GLY A 232 -2.14 11.21 -21.86
N VAL A 233 -2.00 12.50 -22.23
CA VAL A 233 -1.93 13.60 -21.25
C VAL A 233 -3.23 13.72 -20.46
N GLY A 234 -4.40 13.56 -21.10
CA GLY A 234 -5.69 13.57 -20.41
C GLY A 234 -5.81 12.44 -19.38
N ALA A 235 -5.22 11.28 -19.66
CA ALA A 235 -5.22 10.12 -18.76
C ALA A 235 -4.36 10.33 -17.49
N ALA A 236 -3.50 11.34 -17.46
CA ALA A 236 -2.73 11.70 -16.27
C ALA A 236 -3.60 12.36 -15.18
N CYS A 237 -4.75 12.95 -15.53
CA CYS A 237 -5.61 13.66 -14.58
C CYS A 237 -5.98 12.84 -13.34
N PRO A 238 -6.54 11.62 -13.42
CA PRO A 238 -6.89 10.83 -12.24
C PRO A 238 -5.65 10.46 -11.40
N VAL A 239 -4.50 10.25 -12.02
CA VAL A 239 -3.24 9.95 -11.32
C VAL A 239 -2.74 11.17 -10.56
N LEU A 240 -2.79 12.36 -11.16
CA LEU A 240 -2.40 13.62 -10.51
C LEU A 240 -3.34 13.96 -9.35
N ILE A 241 -4.65 13.80 -9.53
CA ILE A 241 -5.65 13.98 -8.46
C ILE A 241 -5.35 13.01 -7.31
N SER A 242 -5.04 11.76 -7.62
CA SER A 242 -4.69 10.76 -6.60
C SER A 242 -3.40 11.10 -5.85
N ALA A 243 -2.51 11.90 -6.40
CA ALA A 243 -1.28 12.33 -5.75
C ALA A 243 -1.43 13.60 -4.87
N VAL A 244 -2.60 14.23 -4.89
CA VAL A 244 -2.93 15.33 -3.96
C VAL A 244 -2.96 14.76 -2.55
N GLY A 245 -2.13 15.29 -1.64
CA GLY A 245 -1.94 14.75 -0.29
C GLY A 245 -0.94 13.59 -0.17
N ALA A 246 -0.38 13.06 -1.27
CA ALA A 246 0.71 12.11 -1.19
C ALA A 246 2.02 12.78 -0.70
N ASN A 247 2.93 11.97 -0.12
CA ASN A 247 4.27 12.44 0.20
C ASN A 247 5.06 12.81 -1.07
N LYS A 248 6.26 13.36 -0.88
CA LYS A 248 7.12 13.84 -2.00
C LYS A 248 7.40 12.75 -3.04
N ASN A 249 7.65 11.53 -2.61
CA ASN A 249 7.93 10.41 -3.51
C ASN A 249 6.69 9.96 -4.29
N GLY A 250 5.51 10.00 -3.67
CA GLY A 250 4.23 9.77 -4.34
C GLY A 250 3.95 10.83 -5.40
N LYS A 251 4.16 12.13 -5.10
CA LYS A 251 4.05 13.23 -6.06
C LYS A 251 5.02 13.09 -7.23
N ARG A 252 6.29 12.74 -6.96
CA ARG A 252 7.30 12.45 -8.00
C ARG A 252 6.84 11.34 -8.92
N THR A 253 6.29 10.27 -8.35
CA THR A 253 5.81 9.11 -9.11
C THR A 253 4.62 9.47 -10.01
N ALA A 254 3.68 10.28 -9.54
CA ALA A 254 2.57 10.77 -10.36
C ALA A 254 3.04 11.67 -11.50
N LEU A 255 4.03 12.55 -11.24
CA LEU A 255 4.63 13.39 -12.27
C LEU A 255 5.35 12.59 -13.35
N VAL A 256 5.92 11.41 -13.03
CA VAL A 256 6.50 10.52 -14.04
C VAL A 256 5.47 10.13 -15.08
N TYR A 257 4.24 9.80 -14.68
CA TYR A 257 3.16 9.45 -15.61
C TYR A 257 2.88 10.60 -16.58
N LEU A 258 2.68 11.81 -16.04
CA LEU A 258 2.44 13.01 -16.85
C LEU A 258 3.62 13.31 -17.80
N ILE A 259 4.86 13.25 -17.30
CA ILE A 259 6.07 13.53 -18.09
C ILE A 259 6.23 12.53 -19.24
N ASN A 260 5.93 11.25 -18.99
CA ASN A 260 5.98 10.23 -20.04
C ASN A 260 5.03 10.56 -21.21
N ASP A 261 3.80 10.92 -20.91
CA ASP A 261 2.79 11.20 -21.92
C ASP A 261 2.99 12.57 -22.59
N LEU A 262 3.41 13.58 -21.82
CA LEU A 262 3.75 14.90 -22.35
C LEU A 262 4.99 14.83 -23.27
N PHE A 263 6.01 14.05 -22.90
CA PHE A 263 7.16 13.80 -23.75
C PHE A 263 6.76 13.15 -25.07
N GLY A 264 5.93 12.09 -25.02
CA GLY A 264 5.41 11.43 -26.22
C GLY A 264 4.62 12.38 -27.11
N LEU A 265 3.72 13.18 -26.51
CA LEU A 265 2.95 14.18 -27.23
C LEU A 265 3.86 15.20 -27.95
N ILE A 266 4.81 15.80 -27.25
CA ILE A 266 5.72 16.81 -27.84
C ILE A 266 6.60 16.19 -28.92
N LEU A 267 7.26 15.06 -28.60
CA LEU A 267 8.17 14.38 -29.52
C LEU A 267 7.48 14.05 -30.84
N TRP A 268 6.36 13.32 -30.75
CA TRP A 268 5.68 12.81 -31.95
C TRP A 268 4.93 13.91 -32.70
N SER A 269 4.45 14.96 -32.02
CA SER A 269 3.93 16.14 -32.71
C SER A 269 5.02 16.81 -33.54
N VAL A 270 6.18 17.10 -32.95
CA VAL A 270 7.29 17.73 -33.67
C VAL A 270 7.78 16.85 -34.81
N VAL A 271 8.10 15.59 -34.55
CA VAL A 271 8.66 14.67 -35.55
C VAL A 271 7.68 14.46 -36.70
N PHE A 272 6.42 14.14 -36.39
CA PHE A 272 5.43 13.80 -37.39
C PHE A 272 5.05 15.01 -38.26
N TYR A 273 4.71 16.15 -37.65
CA TYR A 273 4.29 17.33 -38.42
C TYR A 273 5.42 17.95 -39.21
N THR A 274 6.67 17.91 -38.68
CA THR A 274 7.85 18.34 -39.45
C THR A 274 8.08 17.40 -40.64
N ALA A 275 8.02 16.07 -40.45
CA ALA A 275 8.15 15.13 -41.54
C ALA A 275 7.02 15.28 -42.58
N ASN A 276 5.77 15.49 -42.12
CA ASN A 276 4.64 15.74 -43.02
C ASN A 276 4.79 17.04 -43.83
N ALA A 277 5.37 18.10 -43.23
CA ALA A 277 5.64 19.36 -43.94
C ALA A 277 6.68 19.21 -45.05
N ILE A 278 7.60 18.24 -44.94
CA ILE A 278 8.64 17.95 -45.93
C ILE A 278 8.15 16.95 -46.99
N VAL A 279 7.53 15.85 -46.55
CA VAL A 279 7.23 14.70 -47.42
C VAL A 279 5.80 14.75 -47.97
N HIS A 280 4.87 15.51 -47.35
CA HIS A 280 3.45 15.60 -47.70
C HIS A 280 2.82 14.22 -47.77
N PHE A 281 2.65 13.56 -46.61
CA PHE A 281 2.11 12.21 -46.51
C PHE A 281 0.70 12.09 -47.10
N THR A 282 0.56 11.23 -48.11
CA THR A 282 -0.73 10.99 -48.79
C THR A 282 -1.76 10.27 -47.92
N PHE A 283 -1.33 9.59 -46.86
CA PHE A 283 -2.22 8.87 -45.95
C PHE A 283 -2.94 9.77 -44.93
N MET A 284 -2.68 11.07 -44.94
CA MET A 284 -3.38 12.00 -44.03
C MET A 284 -4.90 12.01 -44.24
N ASP A 285 -5.35 11.85 -45.47
CA ASP A 285 -6.77 11.83 -45.84
C ASP A 285 -7.38 10.41 -45.81
N MET A 286 -6.59 9.38 -45.48
CA MET A 286 -7.13 8.04 -45.34
C MET A 286 -8.10 7.94 -44.17
N THR A 287 -9.24 7.29 -44.39
CA THR A 287 -10.21 7.01 -43.34
C THR A 287 -9.67 6.00 -42.34
N MET A 288 -9.83 6.29 -41.07
CA MET A 288 -9.40 5.43 -39.99
C MET A 288 -10.43 4.33 -39.71
N THR A 289 -9.94 3.11 -39.55
CA THR A 289 -10.73 1.97 -39.06
C THR A 289 -10.49 1.77 -37.56
N PRO A 290 -11.36 1.04 -36.84
CA PRO A 290 -11.12 0.71 -35.43
C PRO A 290 -9.75 0.05 -35.19
N VAL A 291 -9.33 -0.84 -36.10
CA VAL A 291 -8.03 -1.52 -36.05
C VAL A 291 -6.89 -0.52 -36.26
N ALA A 292 -7.02 0.41 -37.22
CA ALA A 292 -6.01 1.44 -37.48
C ALA A 292 -5.83 2.37 -36.24
N ILE A 293 -6.90 2.69 -35.52
CA ILE A 293 -6.82 3.46 -34.28
C ILE A 293 -6.10 2.68 -33.17
N ALA A 294 -6.40 1.38 -33.01
CA ALA A 294 -5.72 0.53 -32.04
C ALA A 294 -4.22 0.42 -32.34
N LEU A 295 -3.88 0.22 -33.62
CA LEU A 295 -2.50 0.15 -34.10
C LEU A 295 -1.76 1.48 -33.84
N LEU A 296 -2.37 2.61 -34.22
CA LEU A 296 -1.80 3.94 -34.03
C LEU A 296 -1.52 4.20 -32.54
N ASN A 297 -2.48 3.93 -31.67
CA ASN A 297 -2.32 4.07 -30.23
C ASN A 297 -1.20 3.18 -29.68
N THR A 298 -1.09 1.93 -30.17
CA THR A 298 -0.04 1.00 -29.74
C THR A 298 1.34 1.46 -30.21
N VAL A 299 1.48 1.81 -31.49
CA VAL A 299 2.74 2.28 -32.06
C VAL A 299 3.22 3.55 -31.33
N PHE A 300 2.32 4.51 -31.12
CA PHE A 300 2.62 5.74 -30.38
C PHE A 300 3.18 5.46 -28.99
N ARG A 301 2.51 4.60 -28.19
CA ARG A 301 2.92 4.27 -26.81
C ARG A 301 4.22 3.48 -26.76
N VAL A 302 4.35 2.45 -27.58
CA VAL A 302 5.57 1.62 -27.64
C VAL A 302 6.76 2.45 -28.09
N ALA A 303 6.61 3.23 -29.17
CA ALA A 303 7.68 4.10 -29.67
C ALA A 303 8.11 5.16 -28.65
N THR A 304 7.15 5.76 -27.93
CA THR A 304 7.45 6.71 -26.85
C THR A 304 8.29 6.04 -25.76
N VAL A 305 7.92 4.84 -25.33
CA VAL A 305 8.67 4.11 -24.29
C VAL A 305 10.06 3.73 -24.77
N ILE A 306 10.21 3.25 -26.01
CA ILE A 306 11.53 2.91 -26.58
C ILE A 306 12.45 4.12 -26.58
N VAL A 307 11.95 5.28 -27.00
CA VAL A 307 12.78 6.52 -27.05
C VAL A 307 13.08 7.03 -25.65
N LEU A 308 12.12 6.99 -24.72
CA LEU A 308 12.29 7.52 -23.37
C LEU A 308 13.08 6.60 -22.42
N PHE A 309 13.11 5.29 -22.70
CA PHE A 309 13.74 4.28 -21.84
C PHE A 309 15.20 4.58 -21.47
N PRO A 310 16.10 4.95 -22.41
CA PRO A 310 17.48 5.30 -22.06
C PRO A 310 17.60 6.58 -21.21
N PHE A 311 16.54 7.39 -21.15
CA PHE A 311 16.52 8.65 -20.40
C PHE A 311 15.91 8.52 -19.00
N ILE A 312 15.58 7.31 -18.52
CA ILE A 312 15.06 7.07 -17.17
C ILE A 312 15.83 7.82 -16.08
N PRO A 313 17.19 7.84 -16.05
CA PRO A 313 17.92 8.60 -15.04
C PRO A 313 17.71 10.13 -15.13
N LYS A 314 17.45 10.64 -16.34
CA LYS A 314 17.15 12.07 -16.52
C LYS A 314 15.72 12.41 -16.08
N VAL A 315 14.76 11.53 -16.35
CA VAL A 315 13.38 11.65 -15.85
C VAL A 315 13.37 11.65 -14.32
N GLU A 316 14.10 10.73 -13.69
CA GLU A 316 14.27 10.70 -12.24
C GLU A 316 14.81 12.02 -11.68
N LYS A 317 15.89 12.55 -12.27
CA LYS A 317 16.46 13.84 -11.87
C LYS A 317 15.47 14.99 -12.05
N LEU A 318 14.71 14.99 -13.15
CA LEU A 318 13.73 16.04 -13.45
C LEU A 318 12.61 16.07 -12.41
N VAL A 319 12.03 14.90 -12.05
CA VAL A 319 10.95 14.86 -11.03
C VAL A 319 11.48 15.20 -9.64
N CYS A 320 12.72 14.84 -9.31
CA CYS A 320 13.35 15.24 -8.05
C CYS A 320 13.65 16.75 -8.00
N TRP A 321 13.94 17.37 -9.13
CA TRP A 321 14.12 18.83 -9.24
C TRP A 321 12.80 19.58 -9.12
N LEU A 322 11.71 19.06 -9.73
CA LEU A 322 10.38 19.64 -9.65
C LEU A 322 9.78 19.55 -8.24
N VAL A 323 10.02 18.44 -7.56
CA VAL A 323 9.56 18.21 -6.17
C VAL A 323 10.79 18.11 -5.27
N LYS A 324 11.22 19.25 -4.72
CA LYS A 324 12.40 19.35 -3.85
C LYS A 324 12.13 18.75 -2.47
N ASP A 325 13.18 18.24 -1.83
CA ASP A 325 13.14 17.89 -0.42
C ASP A 325 13.23 19.16 0.43
N ASN A 326 12.27 19.38 1.34
CA ASN A 326 12.41 20.40 2.39
C ASN A 326 13.17 19.79 3.56
N GLN A 327 14.26 20.39 3.97
CA GLN A 327 15.09 19.90 5.08
C GLN A 327 14.45 20.10 6.47
N GLU A 328 13.33 20.78 6.57
CA GLU A 328 12.69 21.17 7.85
C GLU A 328 11.45 20.37 8.24
N ASP A 329 10.98 19.41 7.44
CA ASP A 329 9.83 18.59 7.83
C ASP A 329 10.27 17.54 8.86
N LEU A 330 9.94 17.83 10.09
CA LEU A 330 10.10 17.03 11.30
C LEU A 330 10.04 15.51 11.00
N GLU A 331 11.16 14.83 11.25
CA GLU A 331 11.30 13.34 11.14
C GLU A 331 10.18 12.59 11.89
N ASP A 332 9.54 13.24 12.84
CA ASP A 332 8.52 12.68 13.71
C ASP A 332 7.12 12.60 13.07
N GLU A 333 6.78 13.47 12.09
CA GLU A 333 5.48 13.43 11.39
C GLU A 333 5.54 12.68 10.05
N ALA A 334 6.73 12.49 9.50
CA ALA A 334 6.92 11.81 8.20
C ALA A 334 6.41 10.36 8.17
N ASP A 335 6.38 9.69 9.32
CA ASP A 335 5.88 8.32 9.42
C ASP A 335 4.34 8.27 9.21
N PHE A 336 3.60 9.28 9.66
CA PHE A 336 2.13 9.32 9.52
C PHE A 336 1.66 9.59 8.09
N ASP A 337 2.48 10.28 7.29
CA ASP A 337 2.20 10.51 5.87
C ASP A 337 2.14 9.20 5.06
N LEU A 338 2.66 8.11 5.62
CA LEU A 338 2.59 6.77 5.03
C LEU A 338 1.20 6.14 5.13
N LEU A 339 0.36 6.57 6.09
CA LEU A 339 -0.98 6.05 6.33
C LEU A 339 -2.00 6.71 5.41
N GLU A 340 -1.89 6.44 4.11
CA GLU A 340 -2.77 7.02 3.10
C GLU A 340 -4.13 6.30 3.04
N GLU A 341 -5.24 7.01 3.24
CA GLU A 341 -6.60 6.45 3.15
C GLU A 341 -6.89 5.76 1.81
N ARG A 342 -6.25 6.25 0.72
CA ARG A 342 -6.42 5.67 -0.63
C ARG A 342 -5.94 4.23 -0.73
N LEU A 343 -4.98 3.85 0.10
CA LEU A 343 -4.40 2.51 0.12
C LEU A 343 -5.25 1.50 0.89
N LEU A 344 -6.26 1.94 1.62
CA LEU A 344 -7.26 1.07 2.23
C LEU A 344 -7.99 0.16 1.21
N ASN A 345 -8.03 0.57 -0.06
CA ASN A 345 -8.57 -0.26 -1.13
C ASN A 345 -7.58 -1.34 -1.63
N TYR A 346 -6.35 -1.34 -1.13
CA TYR A 346 -5.28 -2.29 -1.43
C TYR A 346 -4.72 -2.88 -0.12
N PRO A 347 -5.40 -3.85 0.51
CA PRO A 347 -5.12 -4.30 1.87
C PRO A 347 -3.67 -4.76 2.11
N ALA A 348 -3.05 -5.45 1.15
CA ALA A 348 -1.66 -5.88 1.29
C ALA A 348 -0.69 -4.70 1.41
N LEU A 349 -0.96 -3.63 0.66
CA LEU A 349 -0.15 -2.42 0.67
C LEU A 349 -0.37 -1.60 1.95
N ALA A 350 -1.63 -1.49 2.39
CA ALA A 350 -1.99 -0.83 3.64
C ALA A 350 -1.32 -1.50 4.85
N ILE A 351 -1.33 -2.84 4.91
CA ILE A 351 -0.65 -3.62 5.96
C ILE A 351 0.87 -3.38 5.94
N ALA A 352 1.49 -3.36 4.76
CA ALA A 352 2.91 -3.09 4.64
C ALA A 352 3.29 -1.67 5.11
N GLN A 353 2.42 -0.69 4.89
CA GLN A 353 2.61 0.66 5.43
C GLN A 353 2.45 0.69 6.95
N CYS A 354 1.42 0.04 7.50
CA CYS A 354 1.27 -0.09 8.96
C CYS A 354 2.54 -0.68 9.58
N HIS A 355 3.08 -1.76 9.02
CA HIS A 355 4.33 -2.36 9.51
C HIS A 355 5.49 -1.35 9.52
N ARG A 356 5.63 -0.54 8.47
CA ARG A 356 6.68 0.46 8.39
C ARG A 356 6.54 1.56 9.45
N VAL A 357 5.32 2.06 9.65
CA VAL A 357 5.02 3.07 10.67
C VAL A 357 5.25 2.49 12.07
N MET A 358 4.83 1.25 12.33
CA MET A 358 5.11 0.54 13.57
C MET A 358 6.60 0.32 13.82
N ASN A 359 7.41 0.11 12.77
CA ASN A 359 8.87 0.05 12.89
C ASN A 359 9.46 1.41 13.32
N GLY A 360 8.87 2.53 12.87
CA GLY A 360 9.17 3.88 13.35
C GLY A 360 8.83 4.05 14.83
N MET A 361 7.62 3.66 15.24
CA MET A 361 7.15 3.64 16.63
C MET A 361 8.09 2.82 17.52
N SER A 362 8.40 1.58 17.14
CA SER A 362 9.27 0.66 17.88
C SER A 362 10.67 1.25 18.15
N LYS A 363 11.28 1.92 17.15
CA LYS A 363 12.59 2.58 17.32
C LYS A 363 12.51 3.75 18.31
N LYS A 364 11.45 4.53 18.27
CA LYS A 364 11.22 5.67 19.16
C LYS A 364 10.94 5.19 20.58
N LEU A 365 10.10 4.16 20.72
CA LEU A 365 9.80 3.49 21.98
C LEU A 365 11.07 3.00 22.68
N ARG A 366 11.90 2.21 21.99
CA ARG A 366 13.17 1.69 22.53
C ARG A 366 14.08 2.81 23.04
N LYS A 367 14.20 3.90 22.28
CA LYS A 367 14.99 5.05 22.71
C LYS A 367 14.39 5.75 23.93
N ASN A 368 13.05 5.81 24.01
CA ASN A 368 12.35 6.47 25.12
C ASN A 368 12.48 5.69 26.42
N VAL A 369 12.27 4.37 26.39
CA VAL A 369 12.48 3.47 27.54
C VAL A 369 13.91 3.60 28.09
N ASN A 370 14.92 3.56 27.20
CA ASN A 370 16.31 3.70 27.60
C ASN A 370 16.62 5.08 28.23
N ARG A 371 15.98 6.16 27.73
CA ARG A 371 16.13 7.51 28.35
C ARG A 371 15.49 7.56 29.72
N ALA A 372 14.27 7.00 29.87
CA ALA A 372 13.58 6.96 31.16
C ALA A 372 14.38 6.23 32.22
N MET A 373 14.94 5.05 31.89
CA MET A 373 15.81 4.32 32.79
C MET A 373 17.11 5.08 33.14
N ASN A 374 17.69 5.80 32.18
CA ASN A 374 18.89 6.60 32.44
C ASN A 374 18.62 7.80 33.36
N LEU A 375 17.40 8.35 33.40
CA LEU A 375 17.01 9.43 34.30
C LEU A 375 17.08 9.01 35.77
N LEU A 376 16.87 7.74 36.09
CA LEU A 376 16.99 7.24 37.46
C LEU A 376 18.40 7.43 38.01
N ASN A 377 19.44 7.26 37.16
CA ASN A 377 20.84 7.42 37.56
C ASN A 377 21.36 8.87 37.43
N ASP A 378 20.85 9.63 36.45
CA ASP A 378 21.31 10.99 36.14
C ASP A 378 20.11 11.82 35.66
N TYR A 379 19.41 12.42 36.62
CA TYR A 379 18.26 13.26 36.33
C TYR A 379 18.67 14.57 35.66
N GLN A 380 18.02 14.86 34.54
CA GLN A 380 18.14 16.15 33.82
C GLN A 380 16.78 16.55 33.29
N GLN A 381 16.33 17.78 33.61
CA GLN A 381 15.02 18.30 33.21
C GLN A 381 14.81 18.20 31.69
N ASP A 382 15.80 18.55 30.87
CA ASP A 382 15.71 18.45 29.41
C ASP A 382 15.45 17.02 28.91
N LYS A 383 16.04 16.04 29.61
CA LYS A 383 15.84 14.61 29.27
C LYS A 383 14.46 14.14 29.70
N TYR A 384 13.97 14.60 30.86
CA TYR A 384 12.61 14.35 31.33
C TYR A 384 11.58 14.87 30.34
N ASP A 385 11.68 16.15 29.96
CA ASP A 385 10.78 16.77 28.98
C ASP A 385 10.82 16.07 27.62
N LYS A 386 11.96 15.49 27.25
CA LYS A 386 12.07 14.67 26.02
C LYS A 386 11.36 13.34 26.16
N VAL A 387 11.36 12.71 27.33
CA VAL A 387 10.62 11.45 27.55
C VAL A 387 9.13 11.70 27.41
N GLN A 388 8.61 12.77 28.05
CA GLN A 388 7.19 13.13 27.99
C GLN A 388 6.74 13.43 26.54
N ARG A 389 7.48 14.28 25.80
CA ARG A 389 7.16 14.56 24.40
C ARG A 389 7.22 13.33 23.49
N LYS A 390 8.05 12.34 23.80
CA LYS A 390 8.12 11.11 23.01
C LYS A 390 7.04 10.12 23.38
N GLU A 391 6.51 10.16 24.58
CA GLU A 391 5.32 9.42 24.96
C GLU A 391 4.08 10.00 24.26
N ASP A 392 3.84 11.33 24.29
CA ASP A 392 2.78 11.99 23.49
C ASP A 392 2.84 11.56 21.99
N LEU A 393 4.04 11.35 21.46
CA LEU A 393 4.23 10.89 20.09
C LEU A 393 3.86 9.42 19.94
N ILE A 394 4.17 8.55 20.90
CA ILE A 394 3.83 7.12 20.90
C ILE A 394 2.31 6.95 20.95
N ASP A 395 1.61 7.73 21.77
CA ASP A 395 0.14 7.79 21.82
C ASP A 395 -0.46 8.20 20.48
N LYS A 396 0.16 9.19 19.82
CA LYS A 396 -0.26 9.60 18.47
C LYS A 396 -0.08 8.48 17.44
N TYR A 397 0.98 7.65 17.58
CA TYR A 397 1.13 6.45 16.75
C TYR A 397 0.03 5.43 16.99
N GLU A 398 -0.28 5.15 18.26
CA GLU A 398 -1.38 4.24 18.64
C GLU A 398 -2.70 4.69 18.00
N SER A 399 -3.10 5.93 18.26
CA SER A 399 -4.36 6.48 17.77
C SER A 399 -4.44 6.45 16.23
N ARG A 400 -3.40 6.90 15.52
CA ARG A 400 -3.39 6.98 14.05
C ARG A 400 -3.35 5.60 13.39
N LEU A 401 -2.51 4.70 13.89
CA LEU A 401 -2.42 3.33 13.39
C LEU A 401 -3.69 2.54 13.72
N GLY A 402 -4.22 2.69 14.95
CA GLY A 402 -5.46 2.04 15.38
C GLY A 402 -6.64 2.44 14.49
N GLU A 403 -6.84 3.74 14.26
CA GLU A 403 -7.89 4.25 13.37
C GLU A 403 -7.73 3.70 11.95
N TYR A 404 -6.52 3.73 11.40
CA TYR A 404 -6.24 3.25 10.04
C TYR A 404 -6.48 1.73 9.91
N LEU A 405 -6.03 0.93 10.87
CA LEU A 405 -6.25 -0.51 10.90
C LEU A 405 -7.73 -0.86 11.06
N ILE A 406 -8.48 -0.15 11.91
CA ILE A 406 -9.94 -0.32 12.04
C ILE A 406 -10.66 -0.01 10.72
N GLN A 407 -10.24 1.03 9.98
CA GLN A 407 -10.80 1.32 8.66
C GLN A 407 -10.44 0.22 7.65
N LEU A 408 -9.24 -0.34 7.75
CA LEU A 408 -8.78 -1.43 6.90
C LEU A 408 -9.60 -2.73 7.14
N THR A 409 -9.96 -3.05 8.39
CA THR A 409 -10.79 -4.23 8.70
C THR A 409 -12.19 -4.18 8.11
N LYS A 410 -12.69 -3.00 7.74
CA LYS A 410 -13.97 -2.83 7.04
C LYS A 410 -13.89 -3.17 5.54
N ARG A 411 -12.69 -3.44 5.01
CA ARG A 411 -12.46 -3.79 3.61
C ARG A 411 -12.42 -5.30 3.41
N GLU A 412 -12.60 -5.75 2.18
CA GLU A 412 -12.44 -7.17 1.86
C GLU A 412 -10.98 -7.59 1.98
N MET A 413 -10.68 -8.40 2.98
CA MET A 413 -9.36 -8.95 3.26
C MET A 413 -9.39 -10.48 3.24
N ASN A 414 -8.27 -11.09 2.87
CA ASN A 414 -8.11 -12.53 3.06
C ASN A 414 -7.72 -12.85 4.52
N THR A 415 -7.81 -14.13 4.87
CA THR A 415 -7.54 -14.61 6.26
C THR A 415 -6.14 -14.19 6.75
N ALA A 416 -5.12 -14.24 5.89
CA ALA A 416 -3.75 -13.85 6.28
C ALA A 416 -3.65 -12.34 6.57
N GLN A 417 -4.31 -11.51 5.76
CA GLN A 417 -4.36 -10.06 5.96
C GLN A 417 -5.14 -9.68 7.23
N THR A 418 -6.25 -10.35 7.49
CA THR A 418 -7.04 -10.14 8.71
C THR A 418 -6.21 -10.47 9.96
N ARG A 419 -5.49 -11.58 9.94
CA ARG A 419 -4.57 -11.94 11.03
C ARG A 419 -3.48 -10.91 11.24
N GLN A 420 -2.86 -10.44 10.15
CA GLN A 420 -1.80 -9.45 10.23
C GLN A 420 -2.30 -8.12 10.80
N ALA A 421 -3.49 -7.67 10.39
CA ALA A 421 -4.11 -6.46 10.94
C ALA A 421 -4.44 -6.62 12.43
N SER A 422 -4.96 -7.79 12.84
CA SER A 422 -5.23 -8.09 14.24
C SER A 422 -3.95 -8.15 15.09
N LEU A 423 -2.88 -8.78 14.58
CA LEU A 423 -1.56 -8.76 15.20
C LEU A 423 -1.07 -7.32 15.46
N TYR A 424 -1.19 -6.46 14.45
CA TYR A 424 -0.73 -5.07 14.58
C TYR A 424 -1.55 -4.31 15.61
N LEU A 425 -2.87 -4.46 15.65
CA LEU A 425 -3.72 -3.84 16.66
C LEU A 425 -3.32 -4.23 18.10
N HIS A 426 -2.96 -5.51 18.33
CA HIS A 426 -2.45 -5.95 19.63
C HIS A 426 -1.08 -5.35 19.94
N THR A 427 -0.16 -5.43 18.99
CA THR A 427 1.21 -4.94 19.19
C THR A 427 1.27 -3.43 19.42
N ILE A 428 0.39 -2.65 18.80
CA ILE A 428 0.32 -1.19 19.02
C ILE A 428 -0.03 -0.89 20.47
N ASN A 429 -1.05 -1.54 21.03
CA ASN A 429 -1.43 -1.38 22.43
C ASN A 429 -0.30 -1.77 23.39
N ASP A 430 0.40 -2.89 23.11
CA ASP A 430 1.54 -3.29 23.94
C ASP A 430 2.67 -2.25 23.88
N PHE A 431 2.94 -1.67 22.71
CA PHE A 431 3.97 -0.64 22.55
C PHE A 431 3.60 0.68 23.24
N GLU A 432 2.34 1.08 23.21
CA GLU A 432 1.84 2.25 23.96
C GLU A 432 1.99 1.99 25.47
N ARG A 433 1.54 0.84 25.99
CA ARG A 433 1.69 0.50 27.39
C ARG A 433 3.14 0.49 27.88
N ILE A 434 4.06 0.03 27.06
CA ILE A 434 5.50 0.14 27.37
C ILE A 434 5.92 1.61 27.43
N GLY A 435 5.39 2.46 26.55
CA GLY A 435 5.60 3.91 26.54
C GLY A 435 5.11 4.58 27.83
N ASP A 436 3.87 4.26 28.25
CA ASP A 436 3.27 4.73 29.51
C ASP A 436 4.16 4.42 30.70
N HIS A 437 4.61 3.16 30.81
CA HIS A 437 5.48 2.76 31.91
C HIS A 437 6.86 3.43 31.86
N ALA A 438 7.38 3.73 30.68
CA ALA A 438 8.60 4.53 30.55
C ALA A 438 8.40 5.98 31.02
N SER A 439 7.26 6.60 30.68
CA SER A 439 6.87 7.92 31.16
C SER A 439 6.71 7.93 32.69
N TYR A 440 6.08 6.88 33.24
CA TYR A 440 5.92 6.73 34.68
C TYR A 440 7.26 6.57 35.42
N ILE A 441 8.22 5.79 34.88
CA ILE A 441 9.58 5.68 35.43
C ILE A 441 10.28 7.06 35.43
N ALA A 442 10.12 7.83 34.35
CA ALA A 442 10.69 9.18 34.31
C ALA A 442 10.06 10.09 35.36
N HIS A 443 8.72 9.95 35.62
CA HIS A 443 8.03 10.68 36.67
C HIS A 443 8.55 10.33 38.07
N MET A 444 8.79 9.04 38.32
CA MET A 444 9.43 8.59 39.58
C MET A 444 10.83 9.20 39.76
N SER A 445 11.60 9.27 38.67
CA SER A 445 12.92 9.91 38.69
C SER A 445 12.84 11.40 39.02
N ASN A 446 11.82 12.12 38.50
CA ASN A 446 11.56 13.51 38.82
C ASN A 446 11.17 13.68 40.29
N GLU A 447 10.30 12.82 40.82
CA GLU A 447 9.88 12.81 42.22
C GLU A 447 11.06 12.57 43.17
N MET A 448 11.92 11.61 42.83
CA MET A 448 13.17 11.36 43.57
C MET A 448 14.07 12.60 43.62
N HIS A 449 14.18 13.31 42.49
CA HIS A 449 14.98 14.53 42.42
C HIS A 449 14.41 15.65 43.27
N ASP A 450 13.09 15.91 43.19
CA ASP A 450 12.41 16.98 43.88
C ASP A 450 12.39 16.74 45.40
N ASN A 451 12.19 15.50 45.84
CA ASN A 451 12.14 15.09 47.25
C ASN A 451 13.53 14.78 47.83
N HIS A 452 14.60 14.87 47.02
CA HIS A 452 15.95 14.49 47.41
C HIS A 452 16.07 13.06 47.94
N THR A 453 15.22 12.17 47.41
CA THR A 453 15.17 10.75 47.78
C THR A 453 16.27 10.00 47.07
N ASN A 454 16.98 9.11 47.76
CA ASN A 454 18.02 8.26 47.14
C ASN A 454 18.00 6.85 47.74
N PHE A 455 18.31 5.86 46.90
CA PHE A 455 18.40 4.48 47.35
C PHE A 455 19.79 4.16 47.94
N SER A 456 19.86 3.12 48.79
CA SER A 456 21.13 2.59 49.25
C SER A 456 21.96 2.04 48.09
N GLN A 457 23.27 1.96 48.24
CA GLN A 457 24.16 1.43 47.21
C GLN A 457 23.76 -0.01 46.81
N GLU A 458 23.39 -0.86 47.80
CA GLU A 458 22.91 -2.22 47.56
C GLU A 458 21.66 -2.23 46.69
N ALA A 459 20.68 -1.33 46.98
CA ALA A 459 19.45 -1.21 46.22
C ALA A 459 19.72 -0.73 44.77
N TRP A 460 20.67 0.17 44.56
CA TRP A 460 21.11 0.60 43.25
C TRP A 460 21.79 -0.49 42.46
N ASP A 461 22.68 -1.28 43.09
CA ASP A 461 23.37 -2.39 42.41
C ASP A 461 22.35 -3.45 41.96
N GLU A 462 21.39 -3.80 42.80
CA GLU A 462 20.30 -4.71 42.50
C GLU A 462 19.37 -4.16 41.37
N LEU A 463 18.98 -2.89 41.45
CA LEU A 463 18.11 -2.23 40.47
C LEU A 463 18.77 -2.16 39.09
N ASN A 464 20.08 -1.91 39.03
CA ASN A 464 20.84 -1.86 37.78
C ASN A 464 20.81 -3.21 37.05
N VAL A 465 20.86 -4.35 37.77
CA VAL A 465 20.74 -5.69 37.15
C VAL A 465 19.39 -5.84 36.46
N VAL A 466 18.29 -5.44 37.12
CA VAL A 466 16.95 -5.50 36.53
C VAL A 466 16.81 -4.55 35.35
N MET A 467 17.39 -3.34 35.45
CA MET A 467 17.39 -2.37 34.34
C MET A 467 18.09 -2.92 33.10
N GLU A 468 19.21 -3.61 33.24
CA GLU A 468 19.89 -4.25 32.10
C GLU A 468 19.07 -5.39 31.50
N ALA A 469 18.40 -6.19 32.32
CA ALA A 469 17.48 -7.24 31.84
C ALA A 469 16.29 -6.64 31.04
N VAL A 470 15.69 -5.54 31.53
CA VAL A 470 14.62 -4.82 30.83
C VAL A 470 15.12 -4.19 29.53
N ARG A 471 16.34 -3.63 29.52
CA ARG A 471 17.00 -3.13 28.29
C ARG A 471 17.15 -4.22 27.23
N GLU A 472 17.57 -5.40 27.66
CA GLU A 472 17.69 -6.54 26.76
C GLU A 472 16.32 -6.96 26.23
N ALA A 473 15.30 -7.07 27.09
CA ALA A 473 13.94 -7.45 26.70
C ALA A 473 13.37 -6.50 25.63
N ILE A 474 13.44 -5.19 25.84
CA ILE A 474 12.94 -4.21 24.87
C ILE A 474 13.76 -4.22 23.56
N ASN A 475 15.08 -4.44 23.64
CA ASN A 475 15.91 -4.53 22.45
C ASN A 475 15.57 -5.76 21.61
N ILE A 476 15.38 -6.93 22.24
CA ILE A 476 14.99 -8.15 21.54
C ILE A 476 13.61 -7.97 20.93
N THR A 477 12.63 -7.48 21.69
CA THR A 477 11.25 -7.24 21.25
C THR A 477 11.20 -6.35 20.01
N CYS A 478 11.86 -5.18 20.07
CA CYS A 478 11.87 -4.26 18.94
C CYS A 478 12.57 -4.83 17.71
N ASN A 479 13.69 -5.55 17.89
CA ASN A 479 14.43 -6.14 16.78
C ASN A 479 13.68 -7.32 16.15
N ALA A 480 13.07 -8.19 16.97
CA ALA A 480 12.25 -9.30 16.50
C ALA A 480 11.04 -8.81 15.69
N PHE A 481 10.35 -7.79 16.18
CA PHE A 481 9.22 -7.18 15.47
C PHE A 481 9.64 -6.56 14.13
N MET A 482 10.71 -5.76 14.11
CA MET A 482 11.17 -5.08 12.89
C MET A 482 11.62 -6.05 11.80
N LYS A 483 12.16 -7.22 12.17
CA LYS A 483 12.69 -8.24 11.26
C LYS A 483 11.71 -9.37 10.97
N ASP A 484 10.56 -9.41 11.66
CA ASP A 484 9.63 -10.55 11.67
C ASP A 484 10.34 -11.86 12.08
N ASP A 485 11.22 -11.76 13.09
CA ASP A 485 12.11 -12.85 13.54
C ASP A 485 11.48 -13.60 14.71
N LYS A 486 10.87 -14.74 14.42
CA LYS A 486 10.18 -15.58 15.41
C LYS A 486 11.15 -16.30 16.35
N GLU A 487 12.34 -16.67 15.90
CA GLU A 487 13.34 -17.30 16.73
C GLU A 487 13.85 -16.32 17.82
N MET A 488 14.08 -15.07 17.43
CA MET A 488 14.40 -14.03 18.40
C MET A 488 13.24 -13.75 19.36
N ALA A 489 11.98 -13.77 18.88
CA ALA A 489 10.79 -13.53 19.68
C ALA A 489 10.62 -14.57 20.82
N GLN A 490 11.00 -15.82 20.61
CA GLN A 490 10.90 -16.89 21.62
C GLN A 490 11.73 -16.61 22.88
N ARG A 491 12.75 -15.77 22.80
CA ARG A 491 13.62 -15.43 23.93
C ARG A 491 13.02 -14.45 24.92
N VAL A 492 11.98 -13.69 24.51
CA VAL A 492 11.45 -12.58 25.30
C VAL A 492 10.66 -13.08 26.51
N ALA A 493 9.88 -14.13 26.35
CA ALA A 493 9.06 -14.64 27.43
C ALA A 493 9.85 -15.25 28.60
N PRO A 494 10.88 -16.10 28.36
CA PRO A 494 11.75 -16.56 29.42
C PRO A 494 12.45 -15.42 30.15
N LEU A 495 12.91 -14.41 29.39
CA LEU A 495 13.53 -13.21 29.98
C LEU A 495 12.52 -12.41 30.82
N GLY A 496 11.29 -12.27 30.35
CA GLY A 496 10.21 -11.62 31.10
C GLY A 496 9.90 -12.32 32.44
N ALA A 497 9.89 -13.66 32.45
CA ALA A 497 9.72 -14.43 33.67
C ALA A 497 10.90 -14.22 34.65
N VAL A 498 12.13 -14.17 34.18
CA VAL A 498 13.31 -13.83 35.00
C VAL A 498 13.19 -12.43 35.58
N ILE A 499 12.81 -11.42 34.77
CA ILE A 499 12.62 -10.04 35.26
C ILE A 499 11.55 -10.00 36.36
N THR A 500 10.43 -10.70 36.20
CA THR A 500 9.37 -10.76 37.22
C THR A 500 9.87 -11.36 38.51
N GLY A 501 10.57 -12.51 38.43
CA GLY A 501 11.16 -13.14 39.61
C GLY A 501 12.19 -12.26 40.32
N LEU A 502 13.05 -11.55 39.58
CA LEU A 502 13.99 -10.56 40.12
C LEU A 502 13.24 -9.46 40.88
N CYS A 503 12.23 -8.85 40.27
CA CYS A 503 11.44 -7.80 40.89
C CYS A 503 10.79 -8.25 42.21
N ASP A 504 10.28 -9.50 42.29
CA ASP A 504 9.66 -10.02 43.51
C ASP A 504 10.70 -10.25 44.62
N VAL A 505 11.89 -10.74 44.27
CA VAL A 505 12.99 -10.88 45.23
C VAL A 505 13.46 -9.50 45.74
N LEU A 506 13.59 -8.52 44.87
CA LEU A 506 13.98 -7.16 45.23
C LEU A 506 12.97 -6.48 46.16
N LYS A 507 11.68 -6.69 45.94
CA LYS A 507 10.61 -6.21 46.82
C LYS A 507 10.74 -6.83 48.22
N MET A 508 11.02 -8.12 48.32
CA MET A 508 11.23 -8.80 49.62
C MET A 508 12.46 -8.23 50.34
N ARG A 509 13.60 -8.13 49.65
CA ARG A 509 14.83 -7.55 50.23
C ARG A 509 14.63 -6.10 50.65
N HIS A 510 13.87 -5.32 49.91
CA HIS A 510 13.54 -3.96 50.27
C HIS A 510 12.67 -3.90 51.52
N ALA A 511 11.65 -4.77 51.65
CA ALA A 511 10.84 -4.89 52.84
C ALA A 511 11.68 -5.27 54.09
N GLU A 512 12.69 -6.12 53.93
CA GLU A 512 13.68 -6.41 55.00
C GLU A 512 14.49 -5.17 55.39
N ARG A 513 15.02 -4.41 54.42
CA ARG A 513 15.75 -3.15 54.66
C ARG A 513 14.87 -2.13 55.39
N LEU A 514 13.59 -2.04 55.01
CA LEU A 514 12.61 -1.17 55.68
C LEU A 514 12.37 -1.60 57.13
N SER A 515 12.19 -2.90 57.38
CA SER A 515 11.98 -3.45 58.73
C SER A 515 13.19 -3.25 59.65
N GLN A 516 14.39 -3.17 59.07
CA GLN A 516 15.64 -2.88 59.79
C GLN A 516 15.95 -1.39 59.97
N GLY A 517 15.04 -0.51 59.47
CA GLY A 517 15.24 0.94 59.54
C GLY A 517 16.37 1.48 58.67
N LYS A 518 16.78 0.71 57.62
CA LYS A 518 17.86 1.10 56.70
C LYS A 518 17.38 1.99 55.54
N CYS A 519 16.08 2.12 55.33
CA CYS A 519 15.46 2.99 54.36
C CYS A 519 14.14 3.52 54.88
N GLY A 520 13.67 4.65 54.34
CA GLY A 520 12.39 5.27 54.68
C GLY A 520 11.22 4.66 53.90
N LEU A 521 10.00 5.04 54.30
CA LEU A 521 8.76 4.57 53.68
C LEU A 521 8.60 5.14 52.24
N GLU A 522 9.00 6.39 52.02
CA GLU A 522 8.92 7.08 50.72
C GLU A 522 9.83 6.41 49.70
N GLU A 523 11.10 6.11 50.06
CA GLU A 523 12.03 5.37 49.23
C GLU A 523 11.47 4.01 48.86
N GLY A 524 10.78 3.33 49.81
CA GLY A 524 10.16 2.04 49.63
C GLY A 524 9.04 2.05 48.62
N THR A 525 8.23 3.07 48.61
CA THR A 525 7.12 3.24 47.69
C THR A 525 7.64 3.44 46.26
N VAL A 526 8.56 4.40 46.09
CA VAL A 526 9.15 4.72 44.78
C VAL A 526 9.90 3.51 44.20
N PHE A 527 10.67 2.80 45.03
CA PHE A 527 11.39 1.59 44.62
C PHE A 527 10.44 0.49 44.11
N SER A 528 9.35 0.26 44.85
CA SER A 528 8.32 -0.73 44.48
C SER A 528 7.61 -0.33 43.18
N ASP A 529 7.32 0.93 42.96
CA ASP A 529 6.63 1.44 41.77
C ASP A 529 7.51 1.34 40.51
N ILE A 530 8.82 1.60 40.64
CA ILE A 530 9.81 1.37 39.57
C ILE A 530 9.85 -0.12 39.20
N LEU A 531 9.93 -1.03 40.17
CA LEU A 531 9.94 -2.46 39.94
C LEU A 531 8.63 -2.95 39.29
N ASN A 532 7.49 -2.42 39.73
CA ASN A 532 6.20 -2.71 39.08
C ASN A 532 6.19 -2.30 37.62
N SER A 533 6.73 -1.13 37.29
CA SER A 533 6.82 -0.65 35.91
C SER A 533 7.74 -1.53 35.06
N PHE A 534 8.86 -2.02 35.61
CA PHE A 534 9.74 -2.96 34.91
C PHE A 534 9.05 -4.30 34.63
N CYS A 535 8.30 -4.86 35.59
CA CYS A 535 7.50 -6.06 35.37
C CYS A 535 6.45 -5.86 34.28
N ARG A 536 5.78 -4.70 34.26
CA ARG A 536 4.77 -4.40 33.23
C ARG A 536 5.40 -4.25 31.84
N ILE A 537 6.54 -3.57 31.73
CA ILE A 537 7.29 -3.49 30.45
C ILE A 537 7.65 -4.90 29.97
N ALA A 538 8.18 -5.76 30.83
CA ALA A 538 8.53 -7.13 30.47
C ALA A 538 7.31 -7.95 30.04
N THR A 539 6.17 -7.79 30.72
CA THR A 539 4.89 -8.45 30.37
C THR A 539 4.39 -8.03 28.98
N HIS A 540 4.41 -6.73 28.67
CA HIS A 540 3.97 -6.22 27.38
C HIS A 540 4.93 -6.58 26.25
N CYS A 541 6.24 -6.64 26.51
CA CYS A 541 7.22 -7.18 25.57
C CYS A 541 6.92 -8.63 25.22
N ALA A 542 6.62 -9.45 26.23
CA ALA A 542 6.25 -10.84 26.06
C ALA A 542 4.94 -11.00 25.28
N SER A 543 3.89 -10.22 25.62
CA SER A 543 2.60 -10.20 24.91
C SER A 543 2.76 -9.90 23.42
N ALA A 544 3.50 -8.84 23.07
CA ALA A 544 3.77 -8.46 21.68
C ALA A 544 4.48 -9.58 20.91
N MET A 545 5.40 -10.31 21.54
CA MET A 545 6.15 -11.40 20.90
C MET A 545 5.32 -12.67 20.74
N VAL A 546 4.40 -12.97 21.68
CA VAL A 546 3.42 -14.06 21.50
C VAL A 546 2.55 -13.82 20.29
N ALA A 547 2.04 -12.59 20.16
CA ALA A 547 1.23 -12.21 19.01
C ALA A 547 2.01 -12.41 17.69
N LEU A 548 3.30 -12.03 17.66
CA LEU A 548 4.18 -12.23 16.51
C LEU A 548 4.37 -13.72 16.15
N MET A 549 4.60 -14.57 17.14
CA MET A 549 4.79 -16.02 16.91
C MET A 549 3.53 -16.69 16.34
N LYS A 550 2.34 -16.32 16.84
CA LYS A 550 1.05 -16.84 16.36
C LYS A 550 0.65 -16.42 14.96
N SER A 551 1.25 -15.38 14.41
CA SER A 551 0.91 -14.86 13.08
C SER A 551 1.07 -15.90 11.94
N GLY A 552 1.82 -16.99 12.16
CA GLY A 552 2.13 -18.03 11.16
C GLY A 552 1.34 -19.33 11.27
N GLU A 553 0.57 -19.56 12.34
CA GLU A 553 -0.12 -20.83 12.54
C GLU A 553 -1.50 -20.85 11.90
N THR A 554 -1.77 -21.91 11.10
CA THR A 554 -3.07 -22.15 10.48
C THR A 554 -3.96 -22.90 11.48
N GLY A 555 -4.91 -22.22 12.13
CA GLY A 555 -5.99 -22.91 12.85
C GLY A 555 -6.32 -22.47 14.27
N SER A 556 -5.61 -21.55 14.89
CA SER A 556 -5.97 -21.09 16.24
C SER A 556 -6.88 -19.84 16.19
N ASP A 557 -8.03 -19.93 16.87
CA ASP A 557 -8.89 -18.78 17.16
C ASP A 557 -8.12 -17.74 17.98
N LEU A 558 -8.19 -16.48 17.55
CA LEU A 558 -7.52 -15.32 18.17
C LEU A 558 -8.24 -14.88 19.48
N HIS A 559 -8.62 -15.79 20.35
CA HIS A 559 -9.02 -15.43 21.70
C HIS A 559 -7.78 -15.35 22.60
N ILE A 560 -7.23 -14.13 22.72
CA ILE A 560 -5.95 -13.79 23.38
C ILE A 560 -6.09 -13.79 24.94
N HIS A 561 -7.22 -14.20 25.47
CA HIS A 561 -7.45 -14.20 26.92
C HIS A 561 -7.07 -15.50 27.65
N ASP A 562 -6.51 -16.49 26.98
CA ASP A 562 -6.08 -17.71 27.67
C ASP A 562 -4.59 -17.60 28.09
N SER A 563 -4.40 -17.59 29.40
CA SER A 563 -3.11 -17.63 30.10
C SER A 563 -2.26 -18.91 29.87
N LYS A 564 -2.68 -19.78 28.94
CA LYS A 564 -2.02 -21.07 28.59
C LYS A 564 -1.22 -21.03 27.27
N ILE A 565 -0.80 -19.86 26.80
CA ILE A 565 -0.38 -19.68 25.38
C ILE A 565 1.13 -19.76 25.16
N TYR A 566 1.90 -19.86 26.19
CA TYR A 566 3.28 -20.32 26.01
C TYR A 566 3.33 -21.85 26.08
N PRO A 567 4.02 -22.51 25.16
CA PRO A 567 4.54 -23.82 25.49
C PRO A 567 5.62 -23.61 26.55
N THR A 568 5.19 -23.26 27.78
CA THR A 568 6.05 -23.24 28.97
C THR A 568 6.76 -24.58 29.20
N ASN A 569 6.41 -25.59 28.43
CA ASN A 569 6.97 -26.93 28.44
C ASN A 569 7.94 -27.22 27.29
N SER A 570 8.39 -26.20 26.49
CA SER A 570 9.43 -26.45 25.48
C SER A 570 10.82 -26.46 26.11
N ALA A 571 11.67 -27.38 25.67
CA ALA A 571 13.05 -27.46 26.13
C ALA A 571 13.81 -26.14 25.95
N ASP A 572 13.51 -25.41 24.85
CA ASP A 572 14.12 -24.12 24.52
C ASP A 572 13.74 -23.03 25.52
N TYR A 573 12.45 -23.01 25.99
CA TYR A 573 12.02 -22.05 27.01
C TYR A 573 12.83 -22.20 28.30
N TYR A 574 12.99 -23.42 28.80
CA TYR A 574 13.76 -23.70 30.02
C TYR A 574 15.24 -23.43 29.84
N GLN A 575 15.78 -23.67 28.63
CA GLN A 575 17.16 -23.34 28.34
C GLN A 575 17.38 -21.83 28.46
N TYR A 576 16.58 -21.02 27.77
CA TYR A 576 16.69 -19.55 27.82
C TYR A 576 16.40 -19.00 29.23
N PHE A 577 15.45 -19.57 29.96
CA PHE A 577 15.14 -19.18 31.33
C PHE A 577 16.37 -19.38 32.25
N ARG A 578 17.05 -20.53 32.15
CA ARG A 578 18.26 -20.79 32.91
C ARG A 578 19.43 -19.88 32.47
N GLU A 579 19.62 -19.67 31.19
CA GLU A 579 20.67 -18.77 30.66
C GLU A 579 20.47 -17.34 31.19
N TYR A 580 19.26 -16.81 31.16
CA TYR A 580 18.96 -15.47 31.68
C TYR A 580 19.01 -15.41 33.21
N GLY A 581 18.54 -16.45 33.90
CA GLY A 581 18.67 -16.54 35.35
C GLY A 581 20.12 -16.51 35.83
N GLN A 582 21.05 -17.19 35.13
CA GLN A 582 22.49 -17.12 35.42
C GLN A 582 23.08 -15.77 35.04
N LYS A 583 22.65 -15.17 33.93
CA LYS A 583 23.17 -13.88 33.44
C LYS A 583 22.84 -12.73 34.37
N TYR A 584 21.62 -12.72 34.95
CA TYR A 584 21.10 -11.66 35.80
C TYR A 584 20.99 -12.05 37.27
N ASP A 585 21.97 -12.80 37.77
CA ASP A 585 22.02 -13.21 39.17
C ASP A 585 22.36 -12.02 40.10
N ILE A 586 21.52 -11.82 41.12
CA ILE A 586 21.71 -10.76 42.14
C ILE A 586 22.34 -11.28 43.42
N GLY A 587 23.01 -12.42 43.40
CA GLY A 587 23.70 -13.05 44.53
C GLY A 587 22.77 -13.48 45.67
N ASN A 588 23.03 -14.60 46.34
CA ASN A 588 22.24 -15.21 47.43
C ASN A 588 20.87 -15.78 47.00
N GLN A 589 20.73 -16.27 45.79
CA GLN A 589 19.55 -17.04 45.34
C GLN A 589 19.75 -18.56 45.38
N GLU A 590 20.51 -19.08 46.30
CA GLU A 590 20.48 -20.54 46.52
C GLU A 590 19.07 -20.94 46.97
N GLY A 591 18.24 -21.33 45.99
CA GLY A 591 17.03 -22.10 46.22
C GLY A 591 15.71 -21.53 45.64
N HIS A 592 15.56 -20.22 45.38
CA HIS A 592 14.19 -19.71 45.05
C HIS A 592 13.91 -19.53 43.55
N MET A 593 14.85 -19.16 42.70
CA MET A 593 14.61 -19.12 41.25
C MET A 593 14.75 -20.48 40.55
N LEU A 594 15.57 -21.40 41.09
CA LEU A 594 15.72 -22.74 40.55
C LEU A 594 14.66 -23.74 41.05
N SER A 595 13.84 -23.37 42.03
CA SER A 595 12.75 -24.19 42.57
C SER A 595 11.40 -23.93 41.93
N MET A 596 11.27 -23.02 40.98
CA MET A 596 10.12 -22.96 40.09
C MET A 596 10.23 -24.05 39.00
N GLU A 597 10.23 -25.32 39.41
CA GLU A 597 9.72 -26.40 38.57
C GLU A 597 8.23 -26.08 38.34
N PRO A 598 7.75 -26.09 37.09
CA PRO A 598 6.33 -25.86 36.86
C PRO A 598 5.56 -26.91 37.62
N GLU A 599 4.67 -26.50 38.55
CA GLU A 599 3.62 -27.38 39.05
C GLU A 599 2.90 -27.96 37.84
N GLU A 600 2.92 -29.27 37.72
CA GLU A 600 2.09 -30.02 36.81
C GLU A 600 0.62 -29.65 37.15
N VAL A 601 0.07 -28.74 36.35
CA VAL A 601 -1.38 -28.48 36.39
C VAL A 601 -2.01 -29.55 35.56
N GLU A 602 -2.61 -30.59 36.26
CA GLU A 602 -3.55 -31.53 35.72
C GLU A 602 -4.72 -30.90 34.97
#